data_430813c224f7c1559a3478da6a0cefef
#
_entry.id   430813c224f7c1559a3478da6a0cefef
#
_cell.length_a   1.000
_cell.length_b   1.000
_cell.length_c   1.000
_cell.angle_alpha   90.00
_cell.angle_beta   90.00
_cell.angle_gamma   90.00
#
_symmetry.space_group_name_H-M   'P 1'
#
loop_
_entity.id
_entity.type
_entity.pdbx_description
1 polymer ?
#
loop_
_entity_poly.entity_id
_entity_poly.type
_entity_poly.pdbx_seq_one_letter_code
_entity_poly.pdbx_strand_id
1 'polypeptide(L)'
;KYGDLYNQATKDYVFDIDRFTSFEGNTGPYILYTIARINSILKKYQDTCENTENGEILPPSAEPEKTLMLALSRYSDVMLTCFEELAPHKICAYIYELSNALNHFYHETKIIAEEKKQAGYISLVTLTRNVLMTCINVLGFDAPERM
;
A
#
# COMPACT_ATOMS: atom_id res chain seq x y z
N LYS A 1 -6.80 -14.69 8.21
CA LYS A 1 -7.89 -13.72 7.95
C LYS A 1 -7.82 -13.11 6.54
N TYR A 2 -6.67 -12.53 6.14
CA TYR A 2 -6.51 -11.97 4.79
C TYR A 2 -6.75 -13.01 3.68
N GLY A 3 -6.18 -14.21 3.84
CA GLY A 3 -6.37 -15.31 2.89
C GLY A 3 -7.82 -15.71 2.69
N ASP A 4 -8.64 -15.67 3.76
CA ASP A 4 -10.07 -15.92 3.67
C ASP A 4 -10.80 -14.78 2.94
N LEU A 5 -10.52 -13.53 3.31
CA LEU A 5 -11.16 -12.35 2.73
C LEU A 5 -10.78 -12.09 1.26
N TYR A 6 -9.60 -12.55 0.84
CA TYR A 6 -9.13 -12.47 -0.55
C TYR A 6 -9.95 -13.35 -1.50
N ASN A 7 -10.49 -14.46 -1.01
CA ASN A 7 -11.33 -15.33 -1.80
C ASN A 7 -12.77 -14.78 -1.88
N GLN A 8 -13.42 -15.00 -3.00
CA GLN A 8 -14.85 -14.67 -3.13
C GLN A 8 -15.68 -15.54 -2.17
N ALA A 9 -16.54 -14.92 -1.39
CA ALA A 9 -17.37 -15.62 -0.39
C ALA A 9 -18.27 -16.72 -0.98
N THR A 10 -18.58 -16.65 -2.27
CA THR A 10 -19.43 -17.62 -3.00
C THR A 10 -18.64 -18.75 -3.66
N LYS A 11 -17.31 -18.77 -3.52
CA LYS A 11 -16.45 -19.80 -4.14
C LYS A 11 -15.73 -20.61 -3.08
N ASP A 12 -15.71 -21.91 -3.30
CA ASP A 12 -14.85 -22.80 -2.51
C ASP A 12 -13.38 -22.53 -2.83
N TYR A 13 -12.53 -22.63 -1.79
CA TYR A 13 -11.08 -22.57 -1.95
C TYR A 13 -10.41 -23.59 -1.03
N VAL A 14 -9.21 -24.01 -1.39
CA VAL A 14 -8.39 -24.88 -0.57
C VAL A 14 -7.58 -24.04 0.41
N PHE A 15 -7.72 -24.30 1.71
CA PHE A 15 -6.91 -23.68 2.73
C PHE A 15 -5.48 -24.23 2.66
N ASP A 16 -4.53 -23.37 2.34
CA ASP A 16 -3.11 -23.68 2.23
C ASP A 16 -2.33 -22.71 3.11
N ILE A 17 -1.82 -23.23 4.25
CA ILE A 17 -1.13 -22.41 5.25
C ILE A 17 0.18 -21.86 4.71
N ASP A 18 0.94 -22.64 3.93
CA ASP A 18 2.22 -22.21 3.39
C ASP A 18 2.04 -21.06 2.41
N ARG A 19 1.02 -21.16 1.55
CA ARG A 19 0.63 -20.09 0.64
C ARG A 19 0.16 -18.83 1.38
N PHE A 20 -0.68 -18.98 2.42
CA PHE A 20 -1.25 -17.83 3.13
C PHE A 20 -0.25 -17.11 4.04
N THR A 21 0.83 -17.78 4.44
CA THR A 21 1.91 -17.22 5.25
C THR A 21 3.13 -16.78 4.44
N SER A 22 3.13 -16.98 3.13
CA SER A 22 4.19 -16.54 2.23
C SER A 22 4.33 -15.02 2.21
N PHE A 23 5.56 -14.53 2.10
CA PHE A 23 5.89 -13.12 1.84
C PHE A 23 5.84 -12.76 0.35
N GLU A 24 5.47 -13.70 -0.52
CA GLU A 24 5.34 -13.51 -1.96
C GLU A 24 3.88 -13.66 -2.40
N GLY A 25 3.50 -12.90 -3.43
CA GLY A 25 2.16 -12.93 -3.99
C GLY A 25 1.14 -12.13 -3.16
N ASN A 26 -0.14 -12.37 -3.45
CA ASN A 26 -1.25 -11.66 -2.78
C ASN A 26 -1.56 -12.30 -1.43
N THR A 27 -0.78 -11.95 -0.41
CA THR A 27 -0.84 -12.52 0.94
C THR A 27 -0.86 -11.44 2.01
N GLY A 28 -1.38 -11.78 3.19
CA GLY A 28 -1.35 -10.88 4.35
C GLY A 28 0.06 -10.43 4.72
N PRO A 29 1.04 -11.35 4.90
CA PRO A 29 2.42 -10.98 5.18
C PRO A 29 3.05 -10.03 4.15
N TYR A 30 2.76 -10.18 2.86
CA TYR A 30 3.25 -9.26 1.82
C TYR A 30 2.73 -7.82 2.02
N ILE A 31 1.44 -7.67 2.32
CA ILE A 31 0.83 -6.35 2.57
C ILE A 31 1.42 -5.72 3.84
N LEU A 32 1.52 -6.49 4.92
CA LEU A 32 2.10 -6.02 6.18
C LEU A 32 3.57 -5.63 6.03
N TYR A 33 4.35 -6.41 5.28
CA TYR A 33 5.74 -6.09 4.96
C TYR A 33 5.86 -4.78 4.16
N THR A 34 4.94 -4.54 3.21
CA THR A 34 4.91 -3.27 2.47
C THR A 34 4.66 -2.09 3.40
N ILE A 35 3.73 -2.20 4.34
CA ILE A 35 3.46 -1.16 5.34
C ILE A 35 4.67 -0.93 6.24
N ALA A 36 5.32 -2.00 6.73
CA ALA A 36 6.54 -1.89 7.55
C ALA A 36 7.69 -1.21 6.77
N ARG A 37 7.83 -1.49 5.47
CA ARG A 37 8.77 -0.79 4.58
C ARG A 37 8.46 0.70 4.50
N ILE A 38 7.20 1.09 4.32
CA ILE A 38 6.79 2.50 4.34
C ILE A 38 7.18 3.16 5.65
N ASN A 39 6.87 2.54 6.79
CA ASN A 39 7.23 3.07 8.11
C ASN A 39 8.75 3.29 8.23
N SER A 40 9.56 2.37 7.69
CA SER A 40 11.02 2.51 7.67
C SER A 40 11.51 3.67 6.81
N ILE A 41 10.88 3.90 5.64
CA ILE A 41 11.18 5.05 4.77
C ILE A 41 10.86 6.36 5.48
N LEU A 42 9.67 6.47 6.06
CA LEU A 42 9.23 7.67 6.78
C LEU A 42 10.10 7.97 7.99
N LYS A 43 10.47 6.93 8.76
CA LYS A 43 11.39 7.07 9.88
C LYS A 43 12.76 7.55 9.42
N LYS A 44 13.33 6.93 8.38
CA LYS A 44 14.63 7.36 7.84
C LYS A 44 14.60 8.82 7.39
N TYR A 45 13.49 9.26 6.78
CA TYR A 45 13.33 10.68 6.41
C TYR A 45 13.34 11.58 7.63
N GLN A 46 12.59 11.24 8.68
CA GLN A 46 12.55 12.00 9.94
C GLN A 46 13.93 12.07 10.62
N ASP A 47 14.69 10.98 10.60
CA ASP A 47 16.00 10.89 11.22
C ASP A 47 17.09 11.66 10.42
N THR A 48 16.87 11.91 9.13
CA THR A 48 17.88 12.47 8.22
C THR A 48 17.63 13.95 7.88
N CYS A 49 16.38 14.41 7.93
CA CYS A 49 15.98 15.73 7.49
C CYS A 49 15.59 16.63 8.68
N GLU A 50 16.18 17.82 8.79
CA GLU A 50 15.86 18.82 9.81
C GLU A 50 14.44 19.39 9.63
N ASN A 51 13.95 19.46 8.39
CA ASN A 51 12.59 19.90 8.05
C ASN A 51 11.80 18.74 7.46
N THR A 52 10.83 18.24 8.23
CA THR A 52 10.00 17.08 7.91
C THR A 52 8.59 17.47 7.42
N GLU A 53 8.43 18.66 6.84
CA GLU A 53 7.14 19.08 6.31
C GLU A 53 6.75 18.23 5.09
N ASN A 54 5.46 17.91 5.01
CA ASN A 54 4.88 17.31 3.83
C ASN A 54 4.88 18.34 2.69
N GLY A 55 5.39 17.93 1.54
CA GLY A 55 5.39 18.77 0.34
C GLY A 55 4.17 18.55 -0.54
N GLU A 56 4.01 19.44 -1.50
CA GLU A 56 3.01 19.27 -2.55
C GLU A 56 3.35 18.05 -3.44
N ILE A 57 2.35 17.23 -3.72
CA ILE A 57 2.47 16.13 -4.68
C ILE A 57 2.41 16.73 -6.08
N LEU A 58 3.55 16.76 -6.75
CA LEU A 58 3.68 17.31 -8.10
C LEU A 58 3.14 16.35 -9.16
N PRO A 59 2.80 16.82 -10.37
CA PRO A 59 2.50 15.94 -11.50
C PRO A 59 3.61 14.90 -11.71
N PRO A 60 3.26 13.65 -12.08
CA PRO A 60 4.24 12.60 -12.23
C PRO A 60 5.21 12.88 -13.37
N SER A 61 6.50 12.67 -13.11
CA SER A 61 7.59 12.86 -14.08
C SER A 61 8.11 11.54 -14.64
N ALA A 62 7.71 10.41 -14.05
CA ALA A 62 8.10 9.07 -14.46
C ALA A 62 6.92 8.10 -14.36
N GLU A 63 6.98 6.98 -15.09
CA GLU A 63 5.91 5.99 -15.13
C GLU A 63 5.61 5.35 -13.76
N PRO A 64 6.59 5.03 -12.89
CA PRO A 64 6.31 4.51 -11.55
C PRO A 64 5.51 5.48 -10.67
N GLU A 65 5.80 6.79 -10.73
CA GLU A 65 5.03 7.82 -10.02
C GLU A 65 3.57 7.85 -10.49
N LYS A 66 3.39 7.88 -11.81
CA LYS A 66 2.06 7.89 -12.44
C LYS A 66 1.25 6.65 -12.08
N THR A 67 1.86 5.47 -12.14
CA THR A 67 1.21 4.21 -11.78
C THR A 67 0.73 4.22 -10.34
N LEU A 68 1.56 4.69 -9.40
CA LEU A 68 1.19 4.80 -7.98
C LEU A 68 0.05 5.81 -7.77
N MET A 69 0.11 6.99 -8.41
CA MET A 69 -0.94 8.02 -8.32
C MET A 69 -2.27 7.52 -8.89
N LEU A 70 -2.25 6.82 -10.03
CA LEU A 70 -3.45 6.22 -10.61
C LEU A 70 -4.03 5.11 -9.71
N ALA A 71 -3.19 4.29 -9.09
CA ALA A 71 -3.66 3.30 -8.13
C ALA A 71 -4.35 3.98 -6.92
N LEU A 72 -3.77 5.04 -6.38
CA LEU A 72 -4.36 5.81 -5.28
C LEU A 72 -5.70 6.46 -5.65
N SER A 73 -5.84 6.99 -6.87
CA SER A 73 -7.08 7.65 -7.32
C SER A 73 -8.29 6.72 -7.37
N ARG A 74 -8.07 5.41 -7.48
CA ARG A 74 -9.13 4.37 -7.51
C ARG A 74 -9.73 4.03 -6.13
N TYR A 75 -9.14 4.54 -5.05
CA TYR A 75 -9.55 4.17 -3.69
C TYR A 75 -11.06 4.31 -3.44
N SER A 76 -11.64 5.46 -3.76
CA SER A 76 -13.05 5.74 -3.51
C SER A 76 -13.97 4.80 -4.29
N ASP A 77 -13.65 4.54 -5.56
CA ASP A 77 -14.45 3.64 -6.42
C ASP A 77 -14.40 2.19 -5.92
N VAL A 78 -13.21 1.75 -5.47
CA VAL A 78 -13.05 0.39 -4.91
C VAL A 78 -13.84 0.24 -3.62
N MET A 79 -13.78 1.23 -2.72
CA MET A 79 -14.52 1.21 -1.46
C MET A 79 -16.03 1.19 -1.68
N LEU A 80 -16.53 2.04 -2.59
CA LEU A 80 -17.95 2.08 -2.96
C LEU A 80 -18.40 0.73 -3.55
N THR A 81 -17.66 0.22 -4.52
CA THR A 81 -17.98 -1.06 -5.17
C THR A 81 -17.94 -2.23 -4.16
N CYS A 82 -16.96 -2.23 -3.25
CA CYS A 82 -16.88 -3.25 -2.20
C CYS A 82 -18.11 -3.21 -1.29
N PHE A 83 -18.56 -2.01 -0.92
CA PHE A 83 -19.75 -1.83 -0.08
C PHE A 83 -21.03 -2.26 -0.80
N GLU A 84 -21.24 -1.82 -2.03
CA GLU A 84 -22.44 -2.13 -2.82
C GLU A 84 -22.58 -3.63 -3.12
N GLU A 85 -21.45 -4.30 -3.39
CA GLU A 85 -21.44 -5.73 -3.75
C GLU A 85 -21.17 -6.66 -2.54
N LEU A 86 -20.94 -6.12 -1.34
CA LEU A 86 -20.52 -6.86 -0.13
C LEU A 86 -19.32 -7.77 -0.41
N ALA A 87 -18.33 -7.24 -1.12
CA ALA A 87 -17.23 -7.98 -1.74
C ALA A 87 -15.84 -7.61 -1.18
N PRO A 88 -15.46 -8.05 0.05
CA PRO A 88 -14.18 -7.69 0.67
C PRO A 88 -12.95 -8.11 -0.13
N HIS A 89 -13.06 -9.13 -0.97
CA HIS A 89 -11.98 -9.56 -1.87
C HIS A 89 -11.54 -8.46 -2.86
N LYS A 90 -12.40 -7.48 -3.18
CA LYS A 90 -12.06 -6.33 -4.03
C LYS A 90 -11.09 -5.39 -3.32
N ILE A 91 -11.25 -5.18 -2.00
CA ILE A 91 -10.27 -4.42 -1.21
C ILE A 91 -8.95 -5.19 -1.17
N CYS A 92 -8.96 -6.52 -0.96
CA CYS A 92 -7.74 -7.33 -0.97
C CYS A 92 -6.99 -7.23 -2.31
N ALA A 93 -7.70 -7.31 -3.44
CA ALA A 93 -7.10 -7.14 -4.77
C ALA A 93 -6.49 -5.74 -4.93
N TYR A 94 -7.21 -4.71 -4.52
CA TYR A 94 -6.77 -3.32 -4.60
C TYR A 94 -5.51 -3.04 -3.79
N ILE A 95 -5.46 -3.46 -2.51
CA ILE A 95 -4.28 -3.21 -1.67
C ILE A 95 -3.05 -3.98 -2.15
N TYR A 96 -3.23 -5.12 -2.80
CA TYR A 96 -2.15 -5.84 -3.45
C TYR A 96 -1.61 -5.06 -4.67
N GLU A 97 -2.49 -4.56 -5.56
CA GLU A 97 -2.10 -3.71 -6.68
C GLU A 97 -1.39 -2.43 -6.20
N LEU A 98 -1.93 -1.77 -5.17
CA LEU A 98 -1.34 -0.57 -4.58
C LEU A 98 0.04 -0.85 -3.97
N SER A 99 0.20 -1.99 -3.28
CA SER A 99 1.47 -2.44 -2.72
C SER A 99 2.52 -2.69 -3.82
N ASN A 100 2.12 -3.32 -4.93
CA ASN A 100 3.00 -3.53 -6.08
C ASN A 100 3.42 -2.20 -6.72
N ALA A 101 2.49 -1.27 -6.91
CA ALA A 101 2.78 0.05 -7.46
C ALA A 101 3.76 0.84 -6.57
N LEU A 102 3.57 0.80 -5.24
CA LEU A 102 4.49 1.41 -4.30
C LEU A 102 5.88 0.76 -4.35
N ASN A 103 5.95 -0.57 -4.37
CA ASN A 103 7.23 -1.28 -4.41
C ASN A 103 7.98 -0.97 -5.71
N HIS A 104 7.29 -0.88 -6.84
CA HIS A 104 7.88 -0.46 -8.10
C HIS A 104 8.41 0.97 -8.04
N PHE A 105 7.60 1.91 -7.53
CA PHE A 105 8.02 3.29 -7.31
C PHE A 105 9.26 3.37 -6.40
N TYR A 106 9.31 2.62 -5.30
CA TYR A 106 10.45 2.58 -4.39
C TYR A 106 11.74 2.06 -5.03
N HIS A 107 11.64 1.06 -5.91
CA HIS A 107 12.81 0.49 -6.58
C HIS A 107 13.39 1.40 -7.66
N GLU A 108 12.52 2.10 -8.38
CA GLU A 108 12.91 2.95 -9.51
C GLU A 108 13.22 4.42 -9.10
N THR A 109 12.87 4.81 -7.87
CA THR A 109 12.96 6.21 -7.43
C THR A 109 13.81 6.37 -6.18
N LYS A 110 14.76 7.30 -6.21
CA LYS A 110 15.54 7.69 -5.03
C LYS A 110 14.74 8.67 -4.16
N ILE A 111 13.80 8.16 -3.36
CA ILE A 111 12.86 8.97 -2.59
C ILE A 111 13.54 10.02 -1.69
N ILE A 112 14.67 9.69 -1.04
CA ILE A 112 15.34 10.53 -0.04
C ILE A 112 16.51 11.33 -0.63
N ALA A 113 16.87 11.19 -1.91
CA ALA A 113 18.03 11.83 -2.51
C ALA A 113 17.73 12.97 -3.48
N GLU A 114 16.49 13.15 -3.91
CA GLU A 114 16.08 14.21 -4.83
C GLU A 114 15.51 15.41 -4.06
N GLU A 115 16.38 16.32 -3.58
CA GLU A 115 16.01 17.45 -2.72
C GLU A 115 14.76 18.23 -3.16
N LYS A 116 14.58 18.45 -4.47
CA LYS A 116 13.43 19.21 -4.99
C LYS A 116 12.09 18.46 -4.97
N LYS A 117 12.11 17.13 -5.02
CA LYS A 117 10.91 16.29 -5.09
C LYS A 117 10.67 15.49 -3.81
N GLN A 118 11.67 15.42 -2.94
CA GLN A 118 11.69 14.59 -1.76
C GLN A 118 10.43 14.78 -0.90
N ALA A 119 10.07 16.03 -0.58
CA ALA A 119 8.90 16.32 0.25
C ALA A 119 7.60 15.84 -0.39
N GLY A 120 7.44 16.00 -1.72
CA GLY A 120 6.30 15.49 -2.48
C GLY A 120 6.26 13.96 -2.52
N TYR A 121 7.41 13.29 -2.66
CA TYR A 121 7.50 11.82 -2.60
C TYR A 121 7.14 11.27 -1.21
N ILE A 122 7.58 11.95 -0.15
CA ILE A 122 7.20 11.59 1.21
C ILE A 122 5.70 11.76 1.44
N SER A 123 5.09 12.82 0.90
CA SER A 123 3.63 12.99 0.94
C SER A 123 2.91 11.86 0.19
N LEU A 124 3.40 11.45 -0.98
CA LEU A 124 2.85 10.35 -1.76
C LEU A 124 2.96 9.00 -1.02
N VAL A 125 4.10 8.72 -0.39
CA VAL A 125 4.33 7.52 0.43
C VAL A 125 3.45 7.53 1.68
N THR A 126 3.30 8.69 2.33
CA THR A 126 2.41 8.87 3.50
C THR A 126 0.95 8.65 3.14
N LEU A 127 0.50 9.19 2.00
CA LEU A 127 -0.85 8.96 1.49
C LEU A 127 -1.09 7.47 1.21
N THR A 128 -0.14 6.81 0.57
CA THR A 128 -0.20 5.36 0.29
C THR A 128 -0.34 4.56 1.60
N ARG A 129 0.46 4.90 2.61
CA ARG A 129 0.36 4.29 3.94
C ARG A 129 -1.04 4.45 4.53
N ASN A 130 -1.58 5.66 4.51
CA ASN A 130 -2.89 5.95 5.09
C ASN A 130 -4.00 5.16 4.39
N VAL A 131 -3.95 5.04 3.07
CA VAL A 131 -4.90 4.23 2.30
C VAL A 131 -4.77 2.74 2.66
N LEU A 132 -3.55 2.19 2.69
CA LEU A 132 -3.33 0.80 3.09
C LEU A 132 -3.83 0.52 4.51
N MET A 133 -3.50 1.39 5.47
CA MET A 133 -3.95 1.27 6.87
C MET A 133 -5.47 1.33 6.97
N THR A 134 -6.13 2.23 6.25
CA THR A 134 -7.60 2.30 6.23
C THR A 134 -8.20 1.01 5.67
N CYS A 135 -7.66 0.49 4.58
CA CYS A 135 -8.15 -0.76 3.98
C CYS A 135 -7.98 -1.96 4.93
N ILE A 136 -6.81 -2.14 5.57
CA ILE A 136 -6.61 -3.27 6.49
C ILE A 136 -7.49 -3.14 7.75
N ASN A 137 -7.74 -1.93 8.24
CA ASN A 137 -8.67 -1.70 9.35
C ASN A 137 -10.11 -2.09 8.98
N VAL A 138 -10.56 -1.74 7.77
CA VAL A 138 -11.87 -2.19 7.25
C VAL A 138 -11.93 -3.71 7.13
N LEU A 139 -10.84 -4.37 6.72
CA LEU A 139 -10.73 -5.83 6.70
C LEU A 139 -10.57 -6.45 8.09
N GLY A 140 -10.45 -5.63 9.14
CA GLY A 140 -10.44 -6.04 10.55
C GLY A 140 -9.15 -6.67 11.03
N PHE A 141 -7.99 -6.15 10.59
CA PHE A 141 -6.68 -6.51 11.14
C PHE A 141 -5.73 -5.30 11.14
N ASP A 142 -4.67 -5.40 11.94
CA ASP A 142 -3.70 -4.34 12.15
C ASP A 142 -2.34 -4.68 11.56
N ALA A 143 -1.56 -3.65 11.26
CA ALA A 143 -0.17 -3.80 10.84
C ALA A 143 0.78 -3.62 12.03
N PRO A 144 1.83 -4.45 12.16
CA PRO A 144 2.88 -4.20 13.13
C PRO A 144 3.72 -2.98 12.73
N GLU A 145 4.31 -2.31 13.72
CA GLU A 145 5.20 -1.17 13.45
C GLU A 145 6.47 -1.61 12.69
N ARG A 146 6.92 -2.83 12.94
CA ARG A 146 8.11 -3.47 12.35
C ARG A 146 7.87 -4.93 12.03
N MET A 147 8.49 -5.41 10.98
CA MET A 147 8.61 -6.81 10.61
C MET A 147 10.07 -7.16 10.36
#